data_7db51e08a9b773aa06f20d248052a912
#
_entry.id   7db51e08a9b773aa06f20d248052a912
#
_cell.length_a   1.000
_cell.length_b   1.000
_cell.length_c   1.000
_cell.angle_alpha   90.00
_cell.angle_beta   90.00
_cell.angle_gamma   90.00
#
_symmetry.space_group_name_H-M   'P 1'
#
loop_
_entity.id
_entity.type
_entity.pdbx_description
1 polymer ?
#
loop_
_entity_poly.entity_id
_entity_poly.type
_entity_poly.pdbx_seq_one_letter_code
_entity_poly.pdbx_strand_id
1 'polypeptide(L)'
;ICANRQMMDELVYNLCDNAIRYNNPGGRVDITVDAAVAFDKTAETGATIIEVKDTGIGISKEHQERIFERFYRVDKSRSKSTGGTGLGLAIVKHIVAAHKNASLSLTSEPGKGTCIRVAFKMKTNLE
;
A
#
# COMPACT_ATOMS: atom_id res chain seq x y z
N ILE A 1 15.64 5.62 -5.24
CA ILE A 1 14.49 6.51 -5.47
C ILE A 1 14.64 7.82 -4.74
N CYS A 2 14.22 8.88 -5.39
CA CYS A 2 14.17 10.20 -4.75
C CYS A 2 12.87 10.32 -3.98
N ALA A 3 12.94 10.08 -2.69
CA ALA A 3 11.78 10.15 -1.83
C ALA A 3 12.19 10.67 -0.45
N ASN A 4 11.24 11.25 0.24
CA ASN A 4 11.44 11.69 1.61
C ASN A 4 11.49 10.48 2.52
N ARG A 5 12.58 10.32 3.26
CA ARG A 5 12.79 9.17 4.13
C ARG A 5 11.69 9.00 5.17
N GLN A 6 11.29 10.10 5.79
CA GLN A 6 10.24 10.07 6.80
C GLN A 6 8.91 9.60 6.20
N MET A 7 8.59 10.10 5.01
CA MET A 7 7.39 9.65 4.30
C MET A 7 7.46 8.18 3.93
N MET A 8 8.64 7.69 3.53
CA MET A 8 8.81 6.28 3.21
C MET A 8 8.62 5.39 4.43
N ASP A 9 9.15 5.82 5.58
CA ASP A 9 8.96 5.10 6.83
C ASP A 9 7.49 5.03 7.20
N GLU A 10 6.77 6.14 7.07
CA GLU A 10 5.33 6.17 7.33
C GLU A 10 4.54 5.32 6.36
N LEU A 11 4.91 5.33 5.09
CA LEU A 11 4.27 4.52 4.07
C LEU A 11 4.36 3.03 4.42
N VAL A 12 5.56 2.56 4.65
CA VAL A 12 5.79 1.14 4.96
C VAL A 12 5.12 0.77 6.28
N TYR A 13 5.25 1.61 7.28
CA TYR A 13 4.62 1.37 8.57
C TYR A 13 3.10 1.21 8.44
N ASN A 14 2.45 2.13 7.73
CA ASN A 14 0.99 2.09 7.61
C ASN A 14 0.50 0.92 6.77
N LEU A 15 1.24 0.55 5.73
CA LEU A 15 0.89 -0.63 4.94
C LEU A 15 1.01 -1.91 5.78
N CYS A 16 2.09 -2.04 6.53
CA CYS A 16 2.31 -3.23 7.36
C CYS A 16 1.31 -3.29 8.52
N ASP A 17 1.07 -2.17 9.18
CA ASP A 17 0.13 -2.09 10.28
C ASP A 17 -1.27 -2.50 9.82
N ASN A 18 -1.70 -1.99 8.67
CA ASN A 18 -2.99 -2.34 8.11
C ASN A 18 -3.08 -3.84 7.80
N ALA A 19 -2.03 -4.41 7.21
CA ALA A 19 -1.99 -5.84 6.88
C ALA A 19 -2.08 -6.71 8.12
N ILE A 20 -1.47 -6.28 9.21
CA ILE A 20 -1.50 -7.02 10.48
C ILE A 20 -2.86 -6.92 11.16
N ARG A 21 -3.42 -5.71 11.22
CA ARG A 21 -4.69 -5.46 11.91
C ARG A 21 -5.87 -6.20 11.30
N TYR A 22 -5.88 -6.32 9.98
CA TYR A 22 -7.01 -6.93 9.26
C TYR A 22 -6.71 -8.34 8.78
N ASN A 23 -5.67 -8.96 9.35
CA ASN A 23 -5.36 -10.35 9.07
C ASN A 23 -6.12 -11.28 10.02
N ASN A 24 -6.21 -12.54 9.61
CA ASN A 24 -6.78 -13.58 10.44
C ASN A 24 -5.73 -14.10 11.44
N PRO A 25 -6.14 -14.62 12.61
CA PRO A 25 -5.20 -15.26 13.51
C PRO A 25 -4.44 -16.38 12.79
N GLY A 26 -3.12 -16.38 12.91
CA GLY A 26 -2.27 -17.34 12.22
C GLY A 26 -2.03 -17.03 10.75
N GLY A 27 -2.51 -15.89 10.28
CA GLY A 27 -2.30 -15.46 8.91
C GLY A 27 -0.88 -15.02 8.61
N ARG A 28 -0.65 -14.63 7.37
CA ARG A 28 0.67 -14.25 6.88
C ARG A 28 0.66 -12.87 6.24
N VAL A 29 1.77 -12.17 6.38
CA VAL A 29 2.00 -10.90 5.68
C VAL A 29 3.34 -11.04 4.94
N ASP A 30 3.29 -10.86 3.63
CA ASP A 30 4.49 -10.88 2.79
C ASP A 30 4.80 -9.45 2.34
N ILE A 31 5.99 -8.99 2.65
CA ILE A 31 6.45 -7.67 2.28
C ILE A 31 7.59 -7.84 1.28
N THR A 32 7.40 -7.27 0.10
CA THR A 32 8.39 -7.37 -0.97
C THR A 32 8.81 -5.97 -1.38
N VAL A 33 10.11 -5.74 -1.43
CA VAL A 33 10.67 -4.51 -2.00
C VAL A 33 11.56 -4.94 -3.14
N ASP A 34 11.19 -4.53 -4.34
CA ASP A 34 11.90 -4.91 -5.55
C ASP A 34 12.35 -3.66 -6.30
N ALA A 35 13.66 -3.51 -6.42
CA ALA A 35 14.23 -2.45 -7.24
C ALA A 35 14.22 -2.95 -8.68
N ALA A 36 13.06 -2.88 -9.31
CA ALA A 36 12.89 -3.43 -10.64
C ALA A 36 13.80 -2.76 -11.65
N VAL A 37 14.36 -3.56 -12.48
CA VAL A 37 15.10 -3.11 -13.63
C VAL A 37 14.13 -2.51 -14.64
N ALA A 38 14.63 -1.77 -15.61
CA ALA A 38 13.80 -1.18 -16.65
C ALA A 38 12.85 -2.21 -17.26
N PHE A 39 11.60 -1.83 -17.41
CA PHE A 39 10.58 -2.71 -17.97
C PHE A 39 10.84 -3.05 -19.43
N ASP A 40 11.57 -2.21 -20.10
CA ASP A 40 11.88 -2.34 -21.51
C ASP A 40 13.36 -2.01 -21.68
N LYS A 41 14.05 -2.78 -22.49
CA LYS A 41 15.47 -2.56 -22.77
C LYS A 41 15.75 -1.18 -23.37
N THR A 42 14.75 -0.59 -23.99
CA THR A 42 14.85 0.76 -24.56
C THR A 42 14.43 1.84 -23.57
N ALA A 43 13.78 1.46 -22.48
CA ALA A 43 13.37 2.40 -21.46
C ALA A 43 14.53 2.67 -20.50
N GLU A 44 14.82 3.93 -20.32
CA GLU A 44 15.87 4.35 -19.39
C GLU A 44 15.34 4.47 -17.96
N THR A 45 14.10 4.08 -17.75
CA THR A 45 13.44 4.18 -16.46
C THR A 45 13.13 2.81 -15.88
N GLY A 46 13.49 2.62 -14.63
CA GLY A 46 13.07 1.47 -13.86
C GLY A 46 12.01 1.87 -12.85
N ALA A 47 11.66 0.96 -11.97
CA ALA A 47 10.74 1.25 -10.88
C ALA A 47 11.19 0.52 -9.63
N THR A 48 10.92 1.14 -8.48
CA THR A 48 11.03 0.47 -7.19
C THR A 48 9.61 0.14 -6.76
N ILE A 49 9.35 -1.11 -6.45
CA ILE A 49 8.02 -1.58 -6.10
C ILE A 49 8.03 -2.06 -4.65
N ILE A 50 7.08 -1.54 -3.88
CA ILE A 50 6.83 -2.00 -2.52
C ILE A 50 5.48 -2.69 -2.54
N GLU A 51 5.45 -3.95 -2.17
CA GLU A 51 4.22 -4.73 -2.15
C GLU A 51 4.02 -5.32 -0.77
N VAL A 52 2.82 -5.13 -0.23
CA VAL A 52 2.43 -5.73 1.05
C VAL A 52 1.20 -6.57 0.79
N LYS A 53 1.34 -7.87 0.97
CA LYS A 53 0.27 -8.84 0.72
C LYS A 53 -0.07 -9.56 2.02
N ASP A 54 -1.35 -9.59 2.35
CA ASP A 54 -1.81 -10.31 3.53
C ASP A 54 -2.81 -11.41 3.16
N THR A 55 -2.98 -12.34 4.11
CA THR A 55 -3.94 -13.43 3.98
C THR A 55 -5.19 -13.16 4.81
N GLY A 56 -5.55 -11.90 4.97
CA GLY A 56 -6.60 -11.46 5.85
C GLY A 56 -8.00 -11.56 5.30
N ILE A 57 -8.87 -10.71 5.83
CA ILE A 57 -10.30 -10.76 5.52
C ILE A 57 -10.64 -10.30 4.10
N GLY A 58 -9.75 -9.59 3.45
CA GLY A 58 -10.01 -9.03 2.15
C GLY A 58 -10.97 -7.84 2.21
N ILE A 59 -11.21 -7.23 1.07
CA ILE A 59 -12.06 -6.04 0.95
C ILE A 59 -12.98 -6.23 -0.23
N SER A 60 -14.29 -6.07 -0.01
CA SER A 60 -15.26 -6.15 -1.10
C SER A 60 -15.10 -4.95 -2.03
N LYS A 61 -15.55 -5.12 -3.28
CA LYS A 61 -15.40 -4.07 -4.30
C LYS A 61 -16.05 -2.75 -3.90
N GLU A 62 -17.16 -2.79 -3.21
CA GLU A 62 -17.88 -1.58 -2.78
C GLU A 62 -17.07 -0.72 -1.83
N HIS A 63 -16.15 -1.32 -1.07
CA HIS A 63 -15.31 -0.59 -0.13
C HIS A 63 -13.95 -0.22 -0.70
N GLN A 64 -13.48 -0.92 -1.74
CA GLN A 64 -12.14 -0.72 -2.28
C GLN A 64 -11.87 0.70 -2.76
N GLU A 65 -12.88 1.38 -3.25
CA GLU A 65 -12.74 2.75 -3.72
C GLU A 65 -12.65 3.76 -2.58
N ARG A 66 -13.13 3.38 -1.39
CA ARG A 66 -13.24 4.28 -0.26
C ARG A 66 -12.28 4.04 0.88
N ILE A 67 -11.56 2.91 0.88
CA ILE A 67 -10.70 2.57 2.01
C ILE A 67 -9.54 3.55 2.24
N PHE A 68 -9.21 4.36 1.25
CA PHE A 68 -8.17 5.39 1.38
C PHE A 68 -8.71 6.73 1.87
N GLU A 69 -10.03 6.84 2.07
CA GLU A 69 -10.63 8.05 2.63
C GLU A 69 -10.35 8.13 4.11
N ARG A 70 -10.15 9.34 4.60
CA ARG A 70 -9.90 9.58 6.03
C ARG A 70 -11.07 9.09 6.85
N PHE A 71 -10.77 8.35 7.90
CA PHE A 71 -11.77 7.80 8.85
C PHE A 71 -12.72 6.76 8.28
N TYR A 72 -12.55 6.35 7.01
CA TYR A 72 -13.40 5.32 6.46
C TYR A 72 -13.04 3.95 7.06
N ARG A 73 -14.01 3.20 7.46
CA ARG A 73 -13.86 1.86 8.02
C ARG A 73 -14.90 0.94 7.43
N VAL A 74 -14.47 -0.24 6.98
CA VAL A 74 -15.38 -1.26 6.46
C VAL A 74 -16.23 -1.83 7.59
N ASP A 75 -15.62 -2.07 8.75
CA ASP A 75 -16.30 -2.59 9.93
C ASP A 75 -15.86 -1.76 11.13
N LYS A 76 -16.74 -0.89 11.59
CA LYS A 76 -16.47 0.01 12.71
C LYS A 76 -16.23 -0.75 14.01
N SER A 77 -16.95 -1.83 14.22
CA SER A 77 -16.84 -2.65 15.41
C SER A 77 -15.48 -3.34 15.46
N ARG A 78 -15.04 -3.92 14.35
CA ARG A 78 -13.74 -4.56 14.24
C ARG A 78 -12.60 -3.54 14.37
N SER A 79 -12.73 -2.39 13.73
CA SER A 79 -11.73 -1.33 13.82
C SER A 79 -11.55 -0.84 15.25
N LYS A 80 -12.65 -0.79 16.01
CA LYS A 80 -12.61 -0.42 17.40
C LYS A 80 -11.81 -1.42 18.23
N SER A 81 -12.03 -2.70 18.01
CA SER A 81 -11.31 -3.76 18.73
C SER A 81 -9.83 -3.83 18.36
N THR A 82 -9.48 -3.47 17.14
CA THR A 82 -8.08 -3.47 16.68
C THR A 82 -7.36 -2.16 16.99
N GLY A 83 -8.08 -1.13 17.45
CA GLY A 83 -7.48 0.16 17.74
C GLY A 83 -7.18 1.01 16.52
N GLY A 84 -7.72 0.65 15.36
CA GLY A 84 -7.49 1.41 14.13
C GLY A 84 -8.16 2.77 14.14
N THR A 85 -7.50 3.79 13.58
CA THR A 85 -8.00 5.16 13.53
C THR A 85 -8.71 5.49 12.22
N GLY A 86 -8.54 4.68 11.19
CA GLY A 86 -9.06 4.98 9.87
C GLY A 86 -8.21 5.99 9.11
N LEU A 87 -7.01 6.27 9.58
CA LEU A 87 -6.10 7.23 8.95
C LEU A 87 -4.95 6.61 8.18
N GLY A 88 -4.59 5.35 8.50
CA GLY A 88 -3.39 4.72 7.93
C GLY A 88 -3.35 4.70 6.42
N LEU A 89 -4.40 4.24 5.77
CA LEU A 89 -4.45 4.18 4.31
C LEU A 89 -4.61 5.56 3.68
N ALA A 90 -5.25 6.50 4.37
CA ALA A 90 -5.31 7.88 3.89
C ALA A 90 -3.92 8.52 3.87
N ILE A 91 -3.09 8.20 4.85
CA ILE A 91 -1.70 8.64 4.89
C ILE A 91 -0.93 8.04 3.72
N VAL A 92 -1.12 6.76 3.43
CA VAL A 92 -0.49 6.08 2.29
C VAL A 92 -0.85 6.81 0.99
N LYS A 93 -2.13 7.09 0.78
CA LYS A 93 -2.58 7.80 -0.42
C LYS A 93 -1.96 9.19 -0.53
N HIS A 94 -1.87 9.90 0.59
CA HIS A 94 -1.27 11.23 0.63
C HIS A 94 0.21 11.18 0.22
N ILE A 95 0.95 10.22 0.75
CA ILE A 95 2.37 10.06 0.44
C ILE A 95 2.57 9.75 -1.05
N VAL A 96 1.76 8.84 -1.59
CA VAL A 96 1.83 8.51 -3.02
C VAL A 96 1.52 9.74 -3.88
N ALA A 97 0.50 10.50 -3.50
CA ALA A 97 0.12 11.72 -4.23
C ALA A 97 1.19 12.81 -4.16
N ALA A 98 2.00 12.83 -3.10
CA ALA A 98 3.08 13.79 -2.95
C ALA A 98 4.28 13.49 -3.85
N HIS A 99 4.33 12.29 -4.43
CA HIS A 99 5.41 11.87 -5.32
C HIS A 99 4.88 11.77 -6.74
N LYS A 100 5.35 12.62 -7.64
CA LYS A 100 4.86 12.68 -9.01
C LYS A 100 5.04 11.39 -9.80
N ASN A 101 6.03 10.61 -9.43
CA ASN A 101 6.39 9.39 -10.12
C ASN A 101 5.88 8.14 -9.41
N ALA A 102 4.99 8.29 -8.45
CA ALA A 102 4.47 7.16 -7.68
C ALA A 102 3.06 6.79 -8.12
N SER A 103 2.75 5.52 -8.02
CA SER A 103 1.40 4.99 -8.27
C SER A 103 1.04 3.97 -7.21
N LEU A 104 -0.25 3.85 -6.96
CA LEU A 104 -0.81 2.98 -5.94
C LEU A 104 -1.83 2.05 -6.58
N SER A 105 -1.74 0.76 -6.30
CA SER A 105 -2.72 -0.19 -6.77
C SER A 105 -3.13 -1.13 -5.64
N LEU A 106 -4.37 -1.59 -5.71
CA LEU A 106 -4.97 -2.47 -4.72
C LEU A 106 -5.61 -3.65 -5.43
N THR A 107 -5.30 -4.84 -4.95
CA THR A 107 -5.99 -6.06 -5.36
C THR A 107 -6.46 -6.75 -4.10
N SER A 108 -7.73 -7.05 -4.03
CA SER A 108 -8.30 -7.69 -2.85
C SER A 108 -9.50 -8.54 -3.21
N GLU A 109 -9.70 -9.60 -2.44
CA GLU A 109 -10.84 -10.48 -2.60
C GLU A 109 -11.28 -10.91 -1.21
N PRO A 110 -12.59 -10.74 -0.88
CA PRO A 110 -13.10 -11.15 0.43
C PRO A 110 -12.77 -12.60 0.75
N GLY A 111 -12.25 -12.81 1.94
CA GLY A 111 -11.86 -14.14 2.40
C GLY A 111 -10.50 -14.64 1.93
N LYS A 112 -9.84 -13.90 1.03
CA LYS A 112 -8.54 -14.31 0.49
C LYS A 112 -7.39 -13.40 0.87
N GLY A 113 -7.68 -12.15 1.17
CA GLY A 113 -6.67 -11.20 1.57
C GLY A 113 -6.57 -9.98 0.68
N THR A 114 -5.55 -9.19 0.91
CA THR A 114 -5.35 -7.92 0.24
C THR A 114 -3.89 -7.76 -0.16
N CYS A 115 -3.68 -7.21 -1.34
CA CYS A 115 -2.36 -6.84 -1.83
C CYS A 115 -2.37 -5.36 -2.18
N ILE A 116 -1.50 -4.58 -1.55
CA ILE A 116 -1.34 -3.17 -1.85
C ILE A 116 0.05 -2.98 -2.42
N ARG A 117 0.12 -2.38 -3.59
CA ARG A 117 1.39 -2.17 -4.29
C ARG A 117 1.60 -0.69 -4.55
N VAL A 118 2.78 -0.21 -4.21
CA VAL A 118 3.20 1.15 -4.50
C VAL A 118 4.42 1.07 -5.41
N ALA A 119 4.35 1.72 -6.55
CA ALA A 119 5.44 1.76 -7.51
C ALA A 119 5.98 3.18 -7.63
N PHE A 120 7.30 3.31 -7.54
CA PHE A 120 7.99 4.60 -7.72
C PHE A 120 8.84 4.46 -8.98
N LYS A 121 8.45 5.17 -10.05
CA LYS A 121 9.23 5.17 -11.27
C LYS A 121 10.48 6.01 -11.06
N MET A 122 11.61 5.47 -11.48
CA MET A 122 12.86 6.20 -11.41
C MET A 122 12.91 7.22 -12.53
N LYS A 123 13.36 8.43 -12.19
CA LYS A 123 13.51 9.47 -13.20
C LYS A 123 14.81 9.26 -13.96
N THR A 124 14.79 9.61 -15.24
CA THR A 124 16.01 9.62 -16.03
C THR A 124 16.86 10.82 -15.63
N ASN A 125 18.13 10.77 -15.99
CA ASN A 125 19.06 11.87 -15.68
C ASN A 125 18.75 13.16 -16.43
N LEU A 126 17.84 13.11 -17.38
CA LEU A 126 17.46 14.26 -18.18
C LEU A 126 16.33 15.10 -17.57
N GLU A 127 15.77 14.64 -16.48
CA GLU A 127 14.68 15.33 -15.81
C GLU A 127 15.16 16.26 -14.71
#